data_722548b1c49e1eee783f88553b2b14de
#
_entry.id   722548b1c49e1eee783f88553b2b14de
#
_cell.length_a   1.000
_cell.length_b   1.000
_cell.length_c   1.000
_cell.angle_alpha   90.00
_cell.angle_beta   90.00
_cell.angle_gamma   90.00
#
_symmetry.space_group_name_H-M   'P 1'
#
loop_
_entity.id
_entity.type
_entity.pdbx_description
1 polymer ?
#
loop_
_entity_poly.entity_id
_entity_poly.type
_entity_poly.pdbx_seq_one_letter_code
_entity_poly.pdbx_strand_id
1 'polypeptide(L)'
;LFTGDYSFVDIWLDTNEKDNIYGIINDKKGKILNLNIEEDNIDKHTMIKYDYKNFIVKFPYTKHISNIKHTIYYSINKSIPLLANLIHIYEDDNIYVKNTIDFIDYNILSNFVIAYSNNRPIIFYFKLVDKFEELFVSTFDLNSRSWSKPIQITKSNKNKIYLSVLQDENSNYHIVFSENHDNKYYCKYVNISLENNFLKINQESIISKDVMCLFPSIIKENSTIYIQWVEYFDLYICKSDDYGMNWSKPIMDKNISNQPFIRYQYISDNITSIFAPKNNLSLNFLSIK
;
A
#
# COMPACT_ATOMS: atom_id res chain seq x y z
N LEU A 1 -13.24 20.16 -7.23
CA LEU A 1 -13.38 18.88 -7.93
C LEU A 1 -12.55 18.95 -9.20
N PHE A 2 -11.56 18.10 -9.31
CA PHE A 2 -10.68 18.04 -10.47
C PHE A 2 -11.37 17.23 -11.57
N THR A 3 -11.76 17.86 -12.64
CA THR A 3 -12.30 17.21 -13.84
C THR A 3 -11.43 17.58 -15.03
N GLY A 4 -10.95 16.58 -15.75
CA GLY A 4 -10.15 16.79 -16.96
C GLY A 4 -10.11 15.51 -17.80
N ASP A 5 -10.03 15.67 -19.11
CA ASP A 5 -9.85 14.57 -20.06
C ASP A 5 -8.42 14.03 -20.00
N TYR A 6 -8.08 13.33 -18.90
CA TYR A 6 -6.78 12.70 -18.75
C TYR A 6 -6.86 11.22 -19.07
N SER A 7 -6.14 10.86 -20.11
CA SER A 7 -5.89 9.46 -20.42
C SER A 7 -4.71 8.97 -19.58
N PHE A 8 -4.96 8.54 -18.35
CA PHE A 8 -3.94 7.92 -17.49
C PHE A 8 -4.19 6.42 -17.31
N VAL A 9 -3.12 5.72 -16.98
CA VAL A 9 -3.16 4.28 -16.63
C VAL A 9 -3.27 4.13 -15.11
N ASP A 10 -2.59 5.02 -14.38
CA ASP A 10 -2.47 4.95 -12.94
C ASP A 10 -2.16 6.34 -12.36
N ILE A 11 -2.59 6.59 -11.13
CA ILE A 11 -2.39 7.86 -10.42
C ILE A 11 -2.12 7.61 -8.95
N TRP A 12 -1.22 8.41 -8.38
CA TRP A 12 -1.00 8.52 -6.94
C TRP A 12 -1.06 9.98 -6.53
N LEU A 13 -1.77 10.28 -5.44
CA LEU A 13 -1.89 11.62 -4.87
C LEU A 13 -1.56 11.59 -3.38
N ASP A 14 -1.01 12.70 -2.89
CA ASP A 14 -0.74 12.95 -1.47
C ASP A 14 -0.88 14.46 -1.20
N THR A 15 -0.79 14.88 0.07
CA THR A 15 -0.78 16.28 0.48
C THR A 15 0.54 16.63 1.16
N ASN A 16 0.98 17.86 0.99
CA ASN A 16 2.12 18.41 1.72
C ASN A 16 1.67 19.10 3.02
N GLU A 17 2.62 19.63 3.79
CA GLU A 17 2.38 20.33 5.07
C GLU A 17 1.48 21.57 4.94
N LYS A 18 1.27 22.09 3.72
CA LYS A 18 0.40 23.24 3.41
C LYS A 18 -0.95 22.81 2.83
N ASP A 19 -1.30 21.53 2.92
CA ASP A 19 -2.50 20.94 2.33
C ASP A 19 -2.59 21.04 0.79
N ASN A 20 -1.50 21.40 0.11
CA ASN A 20 -1.45 21.35 -1.35
C ASN A 20 -1.35 19.91 -1.81
N ILE A 21 -2.08 19.58 -2.85
CA ILE A 21 -2.08 18.23 -3.43
C ILE A 21 -0.90 18.10 -4.38
N TYR A 22 -0.13 17.05 -4.21
CA TYR A 22 0.90 16.64 -5.16
C TYR A 22 0.76 15.16 -5.50
N GLY A 23 1.42 14.74 -6.58
CA GLY A 23 1.40 13.33 -6.93
C GLY A 23 2.07 13.03 -8.26
N ILE A 24 1.81 11.82 -8.74
CA ILE A 24 2.29 11.38 -10.04
C ILE A 24 1.17 10.72 -10.85
N ILE A 25 1.26 10.91 -12.16
CA ILE A 25 0.37 10.32 -13.15
C ILE A 25 1.20 9.49 -14.11
N ASN A 26 0.83 8.23 -14.29
CA ASN A 26 1.34 7.41 -15.39
C ASN A 26 0.39 7.52 -16.59
N ASP A 27 0.83 8.18 -17.66
CA ASP A 27 0.04 8.36 -18.86
C ASP A 27 0.10 7.13 -19.79
N LYS A 28 -0.82 7.07 -20.77
CA LYS A 28 -0.85 5.98 -21.77
C LYS A 28 0.24 6.10 -22.85
N LYS A 29 1.01 7.20 -22.83
CA LYS A 29 2.05 7.51 -23.85
C LYS A 29 3.48 7.30 -23.31
N GLY A 30 3.62 6.61 -22.19
CA GLY A 30 4.93 6.28 -21.60
C GLY A 30 5.59 7.43 -20.86
N LYS A 31 4.79 8.25 -20.19
CA LYS A 31 5.31 9.33 -19.34
C LYS A 31 4.81 9.15 -17.91
N ILE A 32 5.70 9.32 -16.96
CA ILE A 32 5.35 9.57 -15.57
C ILE A 32 5.46 11.08 -15.38
N LEU A 33 4.36 11.71 -15.01
CA LEU A 33 4.23 13.15 -14.83
C LEU A 33 4.15 13.46 -13.34
N ASN A 34 4.91 14.45 -12.86
CA ASN A 34 4.63 15.09 -11.59
C ASN A 34 3.39 15.96 -11.72
N LEU A 35 2.61 16.00 -10.66
CA LEU A 35 1.41 16.81 -10.52
C LEU A 35 1.54 17.62 -9.24
N ASN A 36 1.33 18.95 -9.33
CA ASN A 36 1.15 19.84 -8.19
C ASN A 36 -0.15 20.61 -8.40
N ILE A 37 -0.97 20.65 -7.36
CA ILE A 37 -2.24 21.40 -7.35
C ILE A 37 -2.19 22.36 -6.16
N GLU A 38 -2.15 23.65 -6.46
CA GLU A 38 -2.18 24.74 -5.49
C GLU A 38 -3.37 25.62 -5.82
N GLU A 39 -4.37 25.68 -4.94
CA GLU A 39 -5.63 26.39 -5.18
C GLU A 39 -6.26 26.01 -6.53
N ASP A 40 -6.31 26.93 -7.48
CA ASP A 40 -6.83 26.69 -8.84
C ASP A 40 -5.74 26.44 -9.89
N ASN A 41 -4.47 26.43 -9.48
CA ASN A 41 -3.35 26.22 -10.38
C ASN A 41 -2.92 24.74 -10.40
N ILE A 42 -2.79 24.21 -11.61
CA ILE A 42 -2.38 22.81 -11.83
C ILE A 42 -1.12 22.82 -12.67
N ASP A 43 -0.01 22.49 -12.03
CA ASP A 43 1.27 22.30 -12.72
C ASP A 43 1.53 20.82 -13.01
N LYS A 44 2.04 20.55 -14.21
CA LYS A 44 2.41 19.21 -14.66
C LYS A 44 3.69 19.25 -15.45
N HIS A 45 4.64 18.46 -15.06
CA HIS A 45 5.87 18.29 -15.83
C HIS A 45 6.26 16.81 -15.94
N THR A 46 6.90 16.47 -17.06
CA THR A 46 7.37 15.12 -17.29
C THR A 46 8.58 14.83 -16.40
N MET A 47 8.44 13.87 -15.51
CA MET A 47 9.53 13.37 -14.68
C MET A 47 10.33 12.28 -15.38
N ILE A 48 9.64 11.28 -15.94
CA ILE A 48 10.25 10.12 -16.59
C ILE A 48 9.55 9.88 -17.92
N LYS A 49 10.35 9.57 -18.95
CA LYS A 49 9.87 8.98 -20.20
C LYS A 49 10.36 7.53 -20.28
N TYR A 50 9.48 6.62 -20.64
CA TYR A 50 9.83 5.22 -20.83
C TYR A 50 9.25 4.69 -22.15
N ASP A 51 9.86 3.64 -22.68
CA ASP A 51 9.37 2.98 -23.89
C ASP A 51 8.11 2.15 -23.59
N TYR A 52 6.95 2.79 -23.72
CA TYR A 52 5.64 2.16 -23.46
C TYR A 52 5.29 1.04 -24.43
N LYS A 53 6.02 0.88 -25.54
CA LYS A 53 5.83 -0.24 -26.47
C LYS A 53 6.36 -1.53 -25.85
N ASN A 54 7.50 -1.46 -25.16
CA ASN A 54 8.17 -2.60 -24.56
C ASN A 54 7.99 -2.73 -23.06
N PHE A 55 7.60 -1.64 -22.36
CA PHE A 55 7.45 -1.63 -20.91
C PHE A 55 6.06 -1.19 -20.45
N ILE A 56 5.68 -1.67 -19.28
CA ILE A 56 4.50 -1.24 -18.54
C ILE A 56 4.98 -0.74 -17.17
N VAL A 57 4.50 0.42 -16.74
CA VAL A 57 4.66 0.91 -15.37
C VAL A 57 3.35 0.67 -14.62
N LYS A 58 3.45 0.19 -13.37
CA LYS A 58 2.32 -0.06 -12.48
C LYS A 58 2.58 0.49 -11.09
N PHE A 59 1.50 0.91 -10.42
CA PHE A 59 1.46 1.39 -9.06
C PHE A 59 2.51 2.48 -8.77
N PRO A 60 2.52 3.58 -9.54
CA PRO A 60 3.45 4.67 -9.28
C PRO A 60 3.10 5.30 -7.92
N TYR A 61 4.12 5.59 -7.15
CA TYR A 61 4.05 6.19 -5.83
C TYR A 61 5.06 7.32 -5.72
N THR A 62 4.72 8.41 -5.06
CA THR A 62 5.68 9.49 -4.71
C THR A 62 5.40 10.02 -3.31
N LYS A 63 6.44 10.36 -2.60
CA LYS A 63 6.38 11.03 -1.29
C LYS A 63 7.51 12.04 -1.19
N HIS A 64 7.17 13.22 -0.71
CA HIS A 64 8.14 14.26 -0.34
C HIS A 64 8.32 14.23 1.18
N ILE A 65 9.57 14.18 1.62
CA ILE A 65 9.95 14.23 3.03
C ILE A 65 11.07 15.27 3.13
N SER A 66 10.76 16.41 3.71
CA SER A 66 11.64 17.59 3.66
C SER A 66 12.00 17.90 2.20
N ASN A 67 13.29 17.99 1.86
CA ASN A 67 13.77 18.24 0.49
C ASN A 67 13.96 16.97 -0.35
N ILE A 68 13.69 15.80 0.24
CA ILE A 68 13.89 14.50 -0.42
C ILE A 68 12.58 14.06 -1.06
N LYS A 69 12.67 13.63 -2.32
CA LYS A 69 11.57 13.00 -3.03
C LYS A 69 11.89 11.53 -3.30
N HIS A 70 10.98 10.68 -2.86
CA HIS A 70 11.01 9.24 -3.16
C HIS A 70 9.95 8.92 -4.21
N THR A 71 10.34 8.30 -5.32
CA THR A 71 9.41 7.80 -6.34
C THR A 71 9.62 6.32 -6.54
N ILE A 72 8.56 5.52 -6.41
CA ILE A 72 8.63 4.06 -6.48
C ILE A 72 7.57 3.54 -7.45
N TYR A 73 7.91 2.52 -8.25
CA TYR A 73 6.98 1.91 -9.19
C TYR A 73 7.47 0.53 -9.65
N TYR A 74 6.56 -0.29 -10.15
CA TYR A 74 6.94 -1.49 -10.90
C TYR A 74 7.17 -1.15 -12.37
N SER A 75 8.25 -1.69 -12.93
CA SER A 75 8.54 -1.67 -14.36
C SER A 75 8.56 -3.10 -14.89
N ILE A 76 7.68 -3.40 -15.86
CA ILE A 76 7.48 -4.74 -16.41
C ILE A 76 7.87 -4.71 -17.87
N ASN A 77 8.80 -5.58 -18.27
CA ASN A 77 9.07 -5.81 -19.69
C ASN A 77 7.97 -6.72 -20.29
N LYS A 78 7.30 -6.27 -21.34
CA LYS A 78 6.22 -7.01 -22.00
C LYS A 78 6.66 -8.36 -22.60
N SER A 79 7.95 -8.52 -22.86
CA SER A 79 8.52 -9.79 -23.33
C SER A 79 8.68 -10.82 -22.19
N ILE A 80 8.64 -10.37 -20.92
CA ILE A 80 8.73 -11.20 -19.73
C ILE A 80 7.66 -10.73 -18.73
N PRO A 81 6.37 -10.97 -19.03
CA PRO A 81 5.26 -10.28 -18.37
C PRO A 81 5.02 -10.70 -16.91
N LEU A 82 5.63 -11.79 -16.44
CA LEU A 82 5.51 -12.27 -15.05
C LEU A 82 6.70 -11.88 -14.17
N LEU A 83 7.56 -10.98 -14.67
CA LEU A 83 8.69 -10.43 -13.92
C LEU A 83 8.60 -8.91 -13.91
N ALA A 84 8.53 -8.32 -12.73
CA ALA A 84 8.55 -6.88 -12.52
C ALA A 84 9.84 -6.45 -11.83
N ASN A 85 10.40 -5.33 -12.25
CA ASN A 85 11.45 -4.63 -11.51
C ASN A 85 10.80 -3.64 -10.57
N LEU A 86 11.03 -3.75 -9.28
CA LEU A 86 10.62 -2.76 -8.29
C LEU A 86 11.68 -1.67 -8.23
N ILE A 87 11.34 -0.51 -8.76
CA ILE A 87 12.26 0.61 -8.97
C ILE A 87 12.00 1.70 -7.94
N HIS A 88 13.08 2.26 -7.40
CA HIS A 88 13.06 3.46 -6.58
C HIS A 88 13.94 4.53 -7.20
N ILE A 89 13.43 5.75 -7.25
CA ILE A 89 14.18 6.97 -7.58
C ILE A 89 14.23 7.83 -6.33
N TYR A 90 15.42 8.18 -5.95
CA TYR A 90 15.75 9.11 -4.88
C TYR A 90 16.22 10.42 -5.51
N GLU A 91 15.56 11.52 -5.16
CA GLU A 91 15.91 12.86 -5.61
C GLU A 91 16.11 13.75 -4.36
N ASP A 92 17.23 14.43 -4.26
CA ASP A 92 17.59 15.34 -3.19
C ASP A 92 18.44 16.46 -3.80
N ASP A 93 17.89 17.68 -3.92
CA ASP A 93 18.48 18.85 -4.56
C ASP A 93 19.26 18.54 -5.86
N ASN A 94 20.56 18.22 -5.72
CA ASN A 94 21.45 17.93 -6.86
C ASN A 94 21.76 16.43 -7.03
N ILE A 95 21.12 15.57 -6.24
CA ILE A 95 21.41 14.14 -6.24
C ILE A 95 20.22 13.38 -6.82
N TYR A 96 20.50 12.59 -7.83
CA TYR A 96 19.54 11.67 -8.45
C TYR A 96 20.11 10.25 -8.41
N VAL A 97 19.43 9.34 -7.72
CA VAL A 97 19.84 7.93 -7.65
C VAL A 97 18.66 7.05 -8.04
N LYS A 98 18.90 6.16 -8.99
CA LYS A 98 17.92 5.13 -9.38
C LYS A 98 18.39 3.78 -8.86
N ASN A 99 17.58 3.15 -8.03
CA ASN A 99 17.81 1.83 -7.47
C ASN A 99 16.80 0.81 -8.03
N THR A 100 17.22 -0.43 -8.21
CA THR A 100 16.32 -1.57 -8.26
C THR A 100 16.26 -2.16 -6.85
N ILE A 101 15.07 -2.13 -6.24
CA ILE A 101 14.86 -2.67 -4.89
C ILE A 101 14.91 -4.20 -4.94
N ASP A 102 14.13 -4.78 -5.87
CA ASP A 102 14.09 -6.23 -6.09
C ASP A 102 13.55 -6.56 -7.49
N PHE A 103 13.71 -7.82 -7.88
CA PHE A 103 13.09 -8.44 -9.03
C PHE A 103 11.94 -9.33 -8.55
N ILE A 104 10.74 -9.03 -9.00
CA ILE A 104 9.50 -9.61 -8.47
C ILE A 104 8.92 -10.58 -9.49
N ASP A 105 9.05 -11.88 -9.22
CA ASP A 105 8.24 -12.91 -9.86
C ASP A 105 6.86 -12.91 -9.21
N TYR A 106 5.79 -13.01 -10.00
CA TYR A 106 4.42 -12.98 -9.49
C TYR A 106 3.45 -13.77 -10.37
N ASN A 107 2.37 -14.28 -9.76
CA ASN A 107 1.17 -14.74 -10.49
C ASN A 107 0.15 -13.60 -10.58
N ILE A 108 -0.04 -12.87 -9.48
CA ILE A 108 -0.89 -11.67 -9.40
C ILE A 108 -0.05 -10.53 -8.85
N LEU A 109 0.22 -9.52 -9.68
CA LEU A 109 0.94 -8.34 -9.23
C LEU A 109 0.05 -7.51 -8.30
N SER A 110 0.34 -7.57 -7.01
CA SER A 110 -0.28 -6.74 -5.99
C SER A 110 0.49 -5.44 -5.79
N ASN A 111 -0.20 -4.39 -5.34
CA ASN A 111 0.46 -3.15 -4.95
C ASN A 111 1.41 -3.41 -3.77
N PHE A 112 2.50 -2.66 -3.72
CA PHE A 112 3.36 -2.55 -2.54
C PHE A 112 2.79 -1.49 -1.57
N VAL A 113 3.25 -1.52 -0.33
CA VAL A 113 2.94 -0.51 0.69
C VAL A 113 4.23 0.07 1.24
N ILE A 114 4.26 1.39 1.41
CA ILE A 114 5.41 2.11 1.98
C ILE A 114 5.02 2.63 3.37
N ALA A 115 5.85 2.35 4.35
CA ALA A 115 5.85 2.99 5.65
C ALA A 115 7.13 3.84 5.80
N TYR A 116 7.15 4.73 6.77
CA TYR A 116 8.32 5.57 7.04
C TYR A 116 8.72 5.49 8.51
N SER A 117 9.98 5.22 8.77
CA SER A 117 10.56 5.26 10.11
C SER A 117 11.75 6.20 10.12
N ASN A 118 11.68 7.28 10.91
CA ASN A 118 12.73 8.32 10.94
C ASN A 118 13.09 8.81 9.52
N ASN A 119 12.09 9.17 8.73
CA ASN A 119 12.20 9.62 7.33
C ASN A 119 12.79 8.59 6.35
N ARG A 120 13.01 7.35 6.77
CA ARG A 120 13.50 6.26 5.90
C ARG A 120 12.33 5.45 5.38
N PRO A 121 12.19 5.29 4.07
CA PRO A 121 11.15 4.42 3.52
C PRO A 121 11.44 2.94 3.82
N ILE A 122 10.38 2.24 4.14
CA ILE A 122 10.32 0.80 4.36
C ILE A 122 9.23 0.27 3.45
N ILE A 123 9.59 -0.68 2.58
CA ILE A 123 8.67 -1.21 1.58
C ILE A 123 8.26 -2.63 1.91
N PHE A 124 6.95 -2.90 1.79
CA PHE A 124 6.34 -4.20 1.93
C PHE A 124 5.73 -4.61 0.60
N TYR A 125 5.99 -5.84 0.15
CA TYR A 125 5.51 -6.34 -1.14
C TYR A 125 5.45 -7.86 -1.18
N PHE A 126 4.68 -8.40 -2.11
CA PHE A 126 4.66 -9.84 -2.39
C PHE A 126 5.62 -10.19 -3.53
N LYS A 127 6.22 -11.37 -3.41
CA LYS A 127 7.08 -11.99 -4.41
C LYS A 127 6.91 -13.50 -4.35
N LEU A 128 6.98 -14.18 -5.49
CA LEU A 128 6.92 -15.63 -5.54
C LEU A 128 8.13 -16.29 -4.88
N VAL A 129 7.84 -17.26 -4.02
CA VAL A 129 8.77 -18.24 -3.50
C VAL A 129 8.11 -19.62 -3.67
N ASP A 130 8.75 -20.51 -4.41
CA ASP A 130 8.21 -21.86 -4.67
C ASP A 130 6.74 -21.87 -5.18
N LYS A 131 6.40 -20.92 -6.08
CA LYS A 131 5.09 -20.74 -6.71
C LYS A 131 4.01 -20.02 -5.88
N PHE A 132 4.31 -19.59 -4.66
CA PHE A 132 3.38 -18.90 -3.78
C PHE A 132 3.84 -17.46 -3.53
N GLU A 133 2.91 -16.51 -3.51
CA GLU A 133 3.19 -15.15 -3.10
C GLU A 133 3.52 -15.12 -1.60
N GLU A 134 4.74 -14.76 -1.25
CA GLU A 134 5.18 -14.54 0.12
C GLU A 134 5.48 -13.05 0.36
N LEU A 135 5.27 -12.61 1.58
CA LEU A 135 5.47 -11.22 1.99
C LEU A 135 6.94 -10.95 2.30
N PHE A 136 7.44 -9.85 1.76
CA PHE A 136 8.80 -9.35 1.97
C PHE A 136 8.81 -7.92 2.48
N VAL A 137 9.89 -7.55 3.15
CA VAL A 137 10.20 -6.19 3.56
C VAL A 137 11.64 -5.83 3.20
N SER A 138 11.85 -4.57 2.81
CA SER A 138 13.18 -3.98 2.63
C SER A 138 13.18 -2.56 3.19
N THR A 139 14.32 -2.09 3.68
CA THR A 139 14.51 -0.77 4.28
C THR A 139 15.52 0.03 3.48
N PHE A 140 15.27 1.33 3.32
CA PHE A 140 16.19 2.23 2.65
C PHE A 140 17.16 2.86 3.65
N ASP A 141 18.44 2.86 3.33
CA ASP A 141 19.46 3.58 4.09
C ASP A 141 19.77 4.92 3.42
N LEU A 142 19.56 6.01 4.16
CA LEU A 142 19.74 7.37 3.66
C LEU A 142 21.22 7.71 3.42
N ASN A 143 22.15 7.10 4.18
CA ASN A 143 23.58 7.39 4.06
C ASN A 143 24.17 6.73 2.82
N SER A 144 23.92 5.44 2.64
CA SER A 144 24.38 4.70 1.46
C SER A 144 23.48 4.89 0.24
N ARG A 145 22.27 5.50 0.42
CA ARG A 145 21.25 5.67 -0.61
C ARG A 145 20.89 4.37 -1.33
N SER A 146 20.81 3.30 -0.57
CA SER A 146 20.57 1.95 -1.07
C SER A 146 19.58 1.19 -0.21
N TRP A 147 18.96 0.16 -0.79
CA TRP A 147 18.03 -0.71 -0.09
C TRP A 147 18.75 -1.88 0.56
N SER A 148 18.27 -2.28 1.74
CA SER A 148 18.71 -3.53 2.37
C SER A 148 18.35 -4.73 1.50
N LYS A 149 19.02 -5.85 1.69
CA LYS A 149 18.57 -7.12 1.13
C LYS A 149 17.16 -7.41 1.65
N PRO A 150 16.20 -7.80 0.77
CA PRO A 150 14.86 -8.14 1.17
C PRO A 150 14.81 -9.26 2.22
N ILE A 151 13.96 -9.09 3.24
CA ILE A 151 13.74 -10.08 4.30
C ILE A 151 12.34 -10.67 4.10
N GLN A 152 12.25 -11.99 4.03
CA GLN A 152 10.99 -12.70 3.92
C GLN A 152 10.26 -12.72 5.27
N ILE A 153 9.01 -12.26 5.31
CA ILE A 153 8.17 -12.24 6.52
C ILE A 153 7.36 -13.52 6.65
N THR A 154 6.74 -13.97 5.55
CA THR A 154 5.85 -15.15 5.58
C THR A 154 6.46 -16.34 4.85
N LYS A 155 6.15 -17.56 5.32
CA LYS A 155 6.56 -18.84 4.72
C LYS A 155 5.43 -19.84 4.80
N SER A 156 4.23 -19.42 4.41
CA SER A 156 3.03 -20.25 4.56
C SER A 156 2.78 -21.18 3.39
N ASN A 157 3.47 -21.00 2.26
CA ASN A 157 3.24 -21.71 0.99
C ASN A 157 1.77 -21.58 0.54
N LYS A 158 1.24 -20.35 0.64
CA LYS A 158 -0.12 -20.00 0.27
C LYS A 158 -0.14 -18.69 -0.48
N ASN A 159 -1.00 -18.58 -1.50
CA ASN A 159 -1.11 -17.35 -2.28
C ASN A 159 -1.70 -16.21 -1.45
N LYS A 160 -1.17 -15.02 -1.66
CA LYS A 160 -1.52 -13.79 -0.94
C LYS A 160 -1.82 -12.67 -1.90
N ILE A 161 -2.82 -11.86 -1.56
CA ILE A 161 -3.22 -10.65 -2.30
C ILE A 161 -3.67 -9.56 -1.33
N TYR A 162 -3.78 -8.32 -1.81
CA TYR A 162 -4.36 -7.19 -1.08
C TYR A 162 -3.63 -6.83 0.22
N LEU A 163 -2.46 -6.27 0.09
CA LEU A 163 -1.63 -5.86 1.23
C LEU A 163 -2.08 -4.52 1.80
N SER A 164 -2.16 -4.44 3.13
CA SER A 164 -2.29 -3.19 3.88
C SER A 164 -1.38 -3.23 5.10
N VAL A 165 -0.72 -2.11 5.38
CA VAL A 165 0.25 -1.98 6.49
C VAL A 165 -0.02 -0.70 7.24
N LEU A 166 0.04 -0.78 8.56
CA LEU A 166 -0.02 0.33 9.50
C LEU A 166 1.22 0.26 10.40
N GLN A 167 1.90 1.38 10.59
CA GLN A 167 2.93 1.53 11.60
C GLN A 167 2.34 2.16 12.85
N ASP A 168 2.61 1.58 14.03
CA ASP A 168 2.24 2.17 15.30
C ASP A 168 3.33 3.09 15.87
N GLU A 169 3.03 3.79 16.95
CA GLU A 169 3.96 4.70 17.65
C GLU A 169 5.16 3.98 18.30
N ASN A 170 5.07 2.66 18.48
CA ASN A 170 6.16 1.83 18.99
C ASN A 170 7.05 1.28 17.86
N SER A 171 6.85 1.77 16.64
CA SER A 171 7.54 1.31 15.43
C SER A 171 7.30 -0.18 15.10
N ASN A 172 6.19 -0.76 15.56
CA ASN A 172 5.74 -2.05 15.07
C ASN A 172 4.91 -1.87 13.80
N TYR A 173 4.90 -2.88 12.95
CA TYR A 173 4.14 -2.90 11.72
C TYR A 173 3.02 -3.92 11.84
N HIS A 174 1.79 -3.42 11.75
CA HIS A 174 0.57 -4.21 11.69
C HIS A 174 0.23 -4.43 10.23
N ILE A 175 0.20 -5.67 9.81
CA ILE A 175 0.09 -6.06 8.40
C ILE A 175 -1.14 -6.93 8.24
N VAL A 176 -1.98 -6.63 7.25
CA VAL A 176 -3.11 -7.47 6.87
C VAL A 176 -3.08 -7.75 5.37
N PHE A 177 -3.49 -8.94 5.03
CA PHE A 177 -3.61 -9.40 3.64
C PHE A 177 -4.61 -10.55 3.53
N SER A 178 -5.05 -10.83 2.31
CA SER A 178 -5.85 -12.01 2.03
C SER A 178 -4.93 -13.18 1.71
N GLU A 179 -5.04 -14.28 2.46
CA GLU A 179 -4.28 -15.51 2.28
C GLU A 179 -5.20 -16.67 1.85
N ASN A 180 -4.83 -17.39 0.80
CA ASN A 180 -5.61 -18.49 0.25
C ASN A 180 -5.46 -19.75 1.09
N HIS A 181 -6.58 -20.30 1.56
CA HIS A 181 -6.67 -21.62 2.20
C HIS A 181 -7.76 -22.41 1.50
N ASP A 182 -7.40 -23.47 0.80
CA ASP A 182 -8.34 -24.37 0.11
C ASP A 182 -9.34 -23.63 -0.81
N ASN A 183 -8.82 -22.74 -1.65
CA ASN A 183 -9.56 -21.88 -2.58
C ASN A 183 -10.47 -20.81 -1.91
N LYS A 184 -10.29 -20.55 -0.63
CA LYS A 184 -10.93 -19.44 0.08
C LYS A 184 -9.86 -18.47 0.57
N TYR A 185 -10.17 -17.18 0.53
CA TYR A 185 -9.26 -16.14 1.03
C TYR A 185 -9.68 -15.70 2.43
N TYR A 186 -8.75 -15.79 3.38
CA TYR A 186 -8.92 -15.36 4.76
C TYR A 186 -8.16 -14.07 5.03
N CYS A 187 -8.68 -13.23 5.91
CA CYS A 187 -7.95 -12.09 6.44
C CYS A 187 -6.87 -12.58 7.39
N LYS A 188 -5.63 -12.53 6.96
CA LYS A 188 -4.45 -12.83 7.78
C LYS A 188 -3.89 -11.53 8.35
N TYR A 189 -3.58 -11.54 9.63
CA TYR A 189 -2.90 -10.48 10.36
C TYR A 189 -1.53 -10.95 10.80
N VAL A 190 -0.53 -10.07 10.67
CA VAL A 190 0.84 -10.28 11.16
C VAL A 190 1.31 -8.97 11.80
N ASN A 191 1.84 -9.06 13.02
CA ASN A 191 2.53 -7.95 13.68
C ASN A 191 4.03 -8.25 13.72
N ILE A 192 4.83 -7.29 13.27
CA ILE A 192 6.29 -7.41 13.26
C ILE A 192 6.95 -6.17 13.86
N SER A 193 8.16 -6.34 14.36
CA SER A 193 9.12 -5.27 14.62
C SER A 193 10.37 -5.46 13.75
N LEU A 194 10.98 -4.32 13.37
CA LEU A 194 12.21 -4.26 12.58
C LEU A 194 13.24 -3.43 13.33
N GLU A 195 14.27 -4.08 13.84
CA GLU A 195 15.38 -3.43 14.52
C GLU A 195 16.70 -3.80 13.84
N ASN A 196 17.44 -2.81 13.33
CA ASN A 196 18.73 -3.01 12.66
C ASN A 196 18.73 -4.12 11.59
N ASN A 197 17.65 -4.19 10.78
CA ASN A 197 17.39 -5.24 9.80
C ASN A 197 17.14 -6.65 10.40
N PHE A 198 16.91 -6.75 11.70
CA PHE A 198 16.39 -7.97 12.30
C PHE A 198 14.87 -7.92 12.34
N LEU A 199 14.25 -8.92 11.72
CA LEU A 199 12.81 -9.11 11.74
C LEU A 199 12.42 -9.96 12.95
N LYS A 200 11.46 -9.49 13.74
CA LYS A 200 10.78 -10.29 14.75
C LYS A 200 9.29 -10.32 14.45
N ILE A 201 8.72 -11.49 14.36
CA ILE A 201 7.26 -11.68 14.33
C ILE A 201 6.77 -11.66 15.77
N ASN A 202 5.94 -10.68 16.10
CA ASN A 202 5.38 -10.53 17.44
C ASN A 202 4.08 -11.35 17.57
N GLN A 203 3.28 -11.39 16.49
CA GLN A 203 2.01 -12.10 16.46
C GLN A 203 1.57 -12.42 15.04
N GLU A 204 0.85 -13.53 14.91
CA GLU A 204 0.11 -13.91 13.70
C GLU A 204 -1.27 -14.45 14.07
N SER A 205 -2.29 -14.09 13.29
CA SER A 205 -3.65 -14.62 13.47
C SER A 205 -4.45 -14.59 12.18
N ILE A 206 -5.47 -15.46 12.09
CA ILE A 206 -6.53 -15.37 11.10
C ILE A 206 -7.68 -14.62 11.75
N ILE A 207 -8.07 -13.50 11.13
CA ILE A 207 -9.07 -12.58 11.68
C ILE A 207 -10.48 -12.93 11.19
N SER A 208 -10.64 -13.18 9.88
CA SER A 208 -11.94 -13.55 9.31
C SER A 208 -12.31 -14.99 9.64
N LYS A 209 -13.61 -15.25 9.57
CA LYS A 209 -14.12 -16.62 9.59
C LYS A 209 -14.00 -17.25 8.19
N ASP A 210 -14.62 -18.39 7.98
CA ASP A 210 -14.60 -19.24 6.79
C ASP A 210 -15.32 -18.62 5.57
N VAL A 211 -14.94 -17.38 5.18
CA VAL A 211 -15.58 -16.60 4.12
C VAL A 211 -14.51 -15.88 3.29
N MET A 212 -14.84 -15.52 2.05
CA MET A 212 -13.93 -14.84 1.14
C MET A 212 -13.61 -13.41 1.61
N CYS A 213 -12.44 -13.21 2.18
CA CYS A 213 -11.93 -11.89 2.55
C CYS A 213 -11.34 -11.18 1.34
N LEU A 214 -11.93 -10.06 0.93
CA LEU A 214 -11.43 -9.20 -0.14
C LEU A 214 -11.01 -7.85 0.43
N PHE A 215 -9.93 -7.30 -0.11
CA PHE A 215 -9.44 -5.95 0.19
C PHE A 215 -9.32 -5.62 1.68
N PRO A 216 -8.68 -6.47 2.49
CA PRO A 216 -8.45 -6.12 3.88
C PRO A 216 -7.68 -4.81 3.98
N SER A 217 -8.06 -3.99 4.94
CA SER A 217 -7.38 -2.74 5.27
C SER A 217 -7.26 -2.58 6.78
N ILE A 218 -6.17 -2.00 7.22
CA ILE A 218 -5.89 -1.73 8.62
C ILE A 218 -5.75 -0.24 8.85
N ILE A 219 -6.40 0.26 9.88
CA ILE A 219 -6.40 1.68 10.26
C ILE A 219 -6.27 1.80 11.77
N LYS A 220 -5.80 2.95 12.24
CA LYS A 220 -5.74 3.28 13.65
C LYS A 220 -6.51 4.58 13.91
N GLU A 221 -7.32 4.56 14.93
CA GLU A 221 -7.97 5.75 15.47
C GLU A 221 -7.69 5.81 16.97
N ASN A 222 -7.04 6.87 17.42
CA ASN A 222 -6.53 6.99 18.79
C ASN A 222 -5.65 5.77 19.17
N SER A 223 -6.04 5.03 20.21
CA SER A 223 -5.34 3.81 20.65
C SER A 223 -5.90 2.53 20.05
N THR A 224 -7.01 2.59 19.30
CA THR A 224 -7.69 1.42 18.76
C THR A 224 -7.27 1.17 17.32
N ILE A 225 -6.95 -0.08 17.02
CA ILE A 225 -6.64 -0.56 15.67
C ILE A 225 -7.88 -1.29 15.13
N TYR A 226 -8.23 -0.99 13.88
CA TYR A 226 -9.35 -1.62 13.19
C TYR A 226 -8.85 -2.34 11.95
N ILE A 227 -9.44 -3.50 11.66
CA ILE A 227 -9.30 -4.22 10.40
C ILE A 227 -10.67 -4.28 9.75
N GLN A 228 -10.73 -3.85 8.48
CA GLN A 228 -11.91 -3.93 7.64
C GLN A 228 -11.64 -4.83 6.45
N TRP A 229 -12.66 -5.55 5.98
CA TRP A 229 -12.61 -6.32 4.73
C TRP A 229 -13.99 -6.50 4.14
N VAL A 230 -14.05 -6.88 2.89
CA VAL A 230 -15.30 -7.16 2.17
C VAL A 230 -15.47 -8.67 2.05
N GLU A 231 -16.66 -9.15 2.43
CA GLU A 231 -17.11 -10.52 2.18
C GLU A 231 -18.34 -10.45 1.27
N TYR A 232 -18.22 -10.94 0.04
CA TYR A 232 -19.23 -10.76 -1.01
C TYR A 232 -19.59 -9.28 -1.21
N PHE A 233 -20.67 -8.79 -0.64
CA PHE A 233 -21.15 -7.40 -0.74
C PHE A 233 -21.25 -6.71 0.62
N ASP A 234 -20.83 -7.37 1.69
CA ASP A 234 -20.89 -6.85 3.04
C ASP A 234 -19.53 -6.42 3.54
N LEU A 235 -19.49 -5.31 4.27
CA LEU A 235 -18.30 -4.84 4.96
C LEU A 235 -18.25 -5.42 6.37
N TYR A 236 -17.15 -6.07 6.69
CA TYR A 236 -16.86 -6.57 8.03
C TYR A 236 -15.76 -5.76 8.69
N ILE A 237 -15.86 -5.66 10.01
CA ILE A 237 -14.88 -4.95 10.83
C ILE A 237 -14.63 -5.69 12.13
N CYS A 238 -13.40 -5.64 12.61
CA CYS A 238 -13.03 -5.99 13.96
C CYS A 238 -12.06 -4.95 14.52
N LYS A 239 -11.88 -4.91 15.83
CA LYS A 239 -11.00 -3.98 16.51
C LYS A 239 -10.10 -4.65 17.54
N SER A 240 -8.99 -3.98 17.81
CA SER A 240 -8.08 -4.26 18.90
C SER A 240 -7.81 -2.99 19.69
N ASP A 241 -7.97 -3.05 21.00
CA ASP A 241 -7.67 -1.96 21.93
C ASP A 241 -6.32 -2.18 22.66
N ASP A 242 -5.55 -3.19 22.26
CA ASP A 242 -4.29 -3.63 22.87
C ASP A 242 -3.17 -3.87 21.85
N TYR A 243 -3.07 -2.99 20.87
CA TYR A 243 -2.02 -3.02 19.82
C TYR A 243 -1.98 -4.34 19.03
N GLY A 244 -3.16 -4.91 18.75
CA GLY A 244 -3.28 -6.10 17.92
C GLY A 244 -3.04 -7.41 18.66
N MET A 245 -2.87 -7.40 19.99
CA MET A 245 -2.68 -8.63 20.78
C MET A 245 -3.96 -9.45 20.85
N ASN A 246 -5.11 -8.80 21.00
CA ASN A 246 -6.42 -9.43 20.97
C ASN A 246 -7.34 -8.71 20.01
N TRP A 247 -8.18 -9.44 19.30
CA TRP A 247 -9.14 -8.93 18.34
C TRP A 247 -10.56 -9.23 18.77
N SER A 248 -11.46 -8.26 18.61
CA SER A 248 -12.89 -8.49 18.77
C SER A 248 -13.40 -9.51 17.75
N LYS A 249 -14.57 -10.09 18.02
CA LYS A 249 -15.26 -10.88 16.97
C LYS A 249 -15.59 -9.95 15.79
N PRO A 250 -15.43 -10.42 14.55
CA PRO A 250 -15.88 -9.69 13.37
C PRO A 250 -17.37 -9.38 13.43
N ILE A 251 -17.74 -8.15 13.10
CA ILE A 251 -19.14 -7.71 12.97
C ILE A 251 -19.36 -7.14 11.58
N MET A 252 -20.51 -7.42 11.01
CA MET A 252 -20.95 -6.83 9.74
C MET A 252 -21.43 -5.39 10.00
N ASP A 253 -20.96 -4.45 9.19
CA ASP A 253 -21.45 -3.08 9.23
C ASP A 253 -22.84 -2.99 8.58
N LYS A 254 -23.88 -2.96 9.40
CA LYS A 254 -25.26 -2.91 8.95
C LYS A 254 -25.63 -1.60 8.24
N ASN A 255 -24.87 -0.53 8.43
CA ASN A 255 -25.11 0.76 7.78
C ASN A 255 -24.70 0.74 6.30
N ILE A 256 -23.79 -0.16 5.95
CA ILE A 256 -23.24 -0.29 4.60
C ILE A 256 -23.82 -1.50 3.86
N SER A 257 -24.40 -2.45 4.59
CA SER A 257 -25.05 -3.64 4.03
C SER A 257 -26.12 -3.25 3.00
N ASN A 258 -26.06 -3.88 1.82
CA ASN A 258 -26.96 -3.62 0.68
C ASN A 258 -26.82 -2.23 0.01
N GLN A 259 -25.78 -1.48 0.30
CA GLN A 259 -25.48 -0.23 -0.41
C GLN A 259 -24.21 -0.38 -1.24
N PRO A 260 -24.14 0.23 -2.44
CA PRO A 260 -22.91 0.28 -3.18
C PRO A 260 -21.87 1.08 -2.37
N PHE A 261 -20.72 0.48 -2.11
CA PHE A 261 -19.60 1.15 -1.46
C PHE A 261 -18.45 1.33 -2.44
N ILE A 262 -17.64 2.34 -2.16
CA ILE A 262 -16.45 2.69 -2.95
C ILE A 262 -15.25 2.61 -2.03
N ARG A 263 -14.13 2.19 -2.59
CA ARG A 263 -12.85 2.26 -1.92
C ARG A 263 -12.32 3.69 -2.01
N TYR A 264 -12.08 4.31 -0.87
CA TYR A 264 -11.44 5.62 -0.77
C TYR A 264 -10.00 5.46 -0.31
N GLN A 265 -9.12 6.27 -0.84
CA GLN A 265 -7.82 6.48 -0.27
C GLN A 265 -7.93 7.62 0.75
N TYR A 266 -7.66 7.32 1.99
CA TYR A 266 -7.58 8.32 3.05
C TYR A 266 -6.14 8.81 3.14
N ILE A 267 -5.94 10.12 2.99
CA ILE A 267 -4.63 10.74 3.09
C ILE A 267 -4.53 11.34 4.49
N SER A 268 -3.72 10.73 5.32
CA SER A 268 -3.33 11.22 6.64
C SER A 268 -1.86 10.83 6.83
N ASP A 269 -1.30 11.08 7.99
CA ASP A 269 0.05 10.63 8.35
C ASP A 269 0.24 9.12 8.16
N ASN A 270 -0.87 8.38 8.21
CA ASN A 270 -0.94 6.96 7.86
C ASN A 270 -1.93 6.77 6.70
N ILE A 271 -1.41 6.72 5.47
CA ILE A 271 -2.25 6.50 4.28
C ILE A 271 -2.89 5.12 4.36
N THR A 272 -4.20 5.09 4.29
CA THR A 272 -4.96 3.85 4.26
C THR A 272 -6.08 3.89 3.24
N SER A 273 -6.47 2.74 2.75
CA SER A 273 -7.65 2.59 1.90
C SER A 273 -8.81 2.12 2.73
N ILE A 274 -9.93 2.75 2.55
CA ILE A 274 -11.16 2.48 3.30
C ILE A 274 -12.33 2.31 2.35
N PHE A 275 -13.32 1.58 2.79
CA PHE A 275 -14.60 1.45 2.10
C PHE A 275 -15.65 2.31 2.79
N ALA A 276 -16.39 3.08 2.02
CA ALA A 276 -17.52 3.85 2.51
C ALA A 276 -18.68 3.82 1.51
N PRO A 277 -19.92 4.04 1.94
CA PRO A 277 -21.07 4.13 1.04
C PRO A 277 -20.86 5.23 0.00
N LYS A 278 -21.26 4.96 -1.25
CA LYS A 278 -21.10 5.89 -2.37
C LYS A 278 -21.73 7.26 -2.11
N ASN A 279 -22.83 7.30 -1.37
CA ASN A 279 -23.64 8.49 -1.16
C ASN A 279 -23.40 9.18 0.19
N ASN A 280 -22.52 8.67 1.03
CA ASN A 280 -22.27 9.21 2.35
C ASN A 280 -20.77 9.46 2.53
N LEU A 281 -20.34 10.67 2.16
CA LEU A 281 -18.97 11.13 2.36
C LEU A 281 -18.66 11.48 3.82
N SER A 282 -19.64 11.37 4.72
CA SER A 282 -19.34 11.45 6.14
C SER A 282 -18.54 10.21 6.51
N LEU A 283 -17.26 10.40 6.71
CA LEU A 283 -16.30 9.42 7.18
C LEU A 283 -16.56 8.99 8.64
N ASN A 284 -17.82 8.77 8.97
CA ASN A 284 -18.20 8.13 10.23
C ASN A 284 -17.85 6.65 10.12
N PHE A 285 -16.53 6.39 10.05
CA PHE A 285 -15.96 5.05 10.06
C PHE A 285 -16.47 4.16 11.16
N LEU A 286 -16.99 4.74 12.19
CA LEU A 286 -17.05 4.19 13.51
C LEU A 286 -18.38 4.53 14.16
N SER A 287 -19.49 4.38 13.43
CA SER A 287 -20.80 4.28 14.08
C SER A 287 -20.94 3.00 14.92
N ILE A 288 -19.81 2.34 15.20
CA ILE A 288 -19.70 1.28 16.21
C ILE A 288 -19.45 1.97 17.56
N LYS A 289 -20.49 2.62 18.05
CA LYS A 289 -20.56 2.96 19.47
C LYS A 289 -21.01 1.77 20.27
#